data_5f3b40a6385f3b8af041fc4130d7d4d2
#
_entry.id   5f3b40a6385f3b8af041fc4130d7d4d2
#
_cell.length_a   1.000
_cell.length_b   1.000
_cell.length_c   1.000
_cell.angle_alpha   90.00
_cell.angle_beta   90.00
_cell.angle_gamma   90.00
#
_symmetry.space_group_name_H-M   'P 1'
#
loop_
_entity.id
_entity.type
_entity.pdbx_description
1 polymer ?
#
loop_
_entity_poly.entity_id
_entity_poly.type
_entity_poly.pdbx_seq_one_letter_code
_entity_poly.pdbx_strand_id
1 'polypeptide(L)'
;LIGMTRVWALELGPHGITANAIGPGPIRTELFDRANPPDAPRTRAIIDAVPVRRIGTPDDVAHAASYLLDARSGFVTGQVLYVCGGMTVGVAGV
;
A
#
# COMPACT_ATOMS: atom_id res chain seq x y z
N LEU A 1 3.18 -11.10 -8.09
CA LEU A 1 2.12 -10.98 -7.09
C LEU A 1 0.81 -10.47 -7.70
N ILE A 2 0.88 -9.46 -8.56
CA ILE A 2 -0.33 -8.93 -9.22
C ILE A 2 -0.97 -10.02 -10.09
N GLY A 3 -0.17 -10.77 -10.85
CA GLY A 3 -0.67 -11.86 -11.67
C GLY A 3 -1.37 -12.94 -10.85
N MET A 4 -0.78 -13.34 -9.73
CA MET A 4 -1.38 -14.31 -8.82
C MET A 4 -2.70 -13.81 -8.24
N THR A 5 -2.76 -12.55 -7.86
CA THR A 5 -3.97 -11.94 -7.33
C THR A 5 -5.11 -12.02 -8.35
N ARG A 6 -4.83 -11.74 -9.61
CA ARG A 6 -5.83 -11.81 -10.68
C ARG A 6 -6.31 -13.24 -10.92
N VAL A 7 -5.39 -14.20 -10.94
CA VAL A 7 -5.74 -15.63 -11.13
C VAL A 7 -6.64 -16.10 -9.98
N TRP A 8 -6.25 -15.80 -8.74
CA TRP A 8 -7.05 -16.18 -7.58
C TRP A 8 -8.43 -15.52 -7.57
N ALA A 9 -8.50 -14.26 -7.99
CA ALA A 9 -9.79 -13.57 -8.09
C ALA A 9 -10.73 -14.29 -9.06
N LEU A 10 -10.20 -14.72 -10.20
CA LEU A 10 -10.98 -15.42 -11.20
C LEU A 10 -11.39 -16.83 -10.73
N GLU A 11 -10.48 -17.55 -10.09
CA GLU A 11 -10.74 -18.91 -9.64
C GLU A 11 -11.67 -18.96 -8.42
N LEU A 12 -11.52 -18.02 -7.49
CA LEU A 12 -12.24 -18.02 -6.22
C LEU A 12 -13.53 -17.22 -6.27
N GLY A 13 -13.67 -16.34 -7.26
CA GLY A 13 -14.87 -15.50 -7.41
C GLY A 13 -16.17 -16.28 -7.43
N PRO A 14 -16.28 -17.41 -8.18
CA PRO A 14 -17.50 -18.21 -8.18
C PRO A 14 -17.90 -18.77 -6.80
N HIS A 15 -16.94 -18.81 -5.87
CA HIS A 15 -17.17 -19.28 -4.51
C HIS A 15 -17.48 -18.14 -3.53
N GLY A 16 -17.63 -16.92 -4.03
CA GLY A 16 -17.88 -15.76 -3.18
C GLY A 16 -16.65 -15.28 -2.41
N ILE A 17 -15.45 -15.64 -2.87
CA ILE A 17 -14.19 -15.27 -2.22
C ILE A 17 -13.51 -14.20 -3.07
N THR A 18 -13.04 -13.14 -2.41
CA THR A 18 -12.29 -12.07 -3.07
C THR A 18 -10.79 -12.24 -2.80
N ALA A 19 -9.98 -11.82 -3.77
CA ALA A 19 -8.53 -11.83 -3.65
C ALA A 19 -7.98 -10.49 -4.14
N ASN A 20 -7.34 -9.76 -3.24
CA ASN A 20 -6.77 -8.45 -3.52
C ASN A 20 -5.37 -8.37 -2.96
N ALA A 21 -4.61 -7.38 -3.40
CA ALA A 21 -3.27 -7.13 -2.91
C ALA A 21 -3.14 -5.68 -2.43
N ILE A 22 -2.23 -5.47 -1.47
CA ILE A 22 -1.87 -4.13 -1.01
C ILE A 22 -0.42 -3.89 -1.38
N GLY A 23 -0.17 -2.76 -2.05
CA GLY A 23 1.18 -2.31 -2.38
C GLY A 23 1.58 -1.14 -1.48
N PRO A 24 2.31 -1.37 -0.38
CA PRO A 24 2.73 -0.28 0.49
C PRO A 24 3.88 0.50 -0.12
N GLY A 25 3.92 1.81 0.16
CA GLY A 25 5.08 2.64 -0.09
C GLY A 25 6.03 2.63 1.12
N PRO A 26 6.75 3.74 1.37
CA PRO A 26 7.61 3.85 2.55
C PRO A 26 6.75 3.87 3.82
N ILE A 27 6.90 2.83 4.64
CA ILE A 27 6.13 2.67 5.87
C ILE A 27 7.07 2.70 7.07
N ARG A 28 6.73 3.46 8.09
CA ARG A 28 7.51 3.61 9.30
C ARG A 28 7.44 2.32 10.11
N THR A 29 8.50 1.55 10.06
CA THR A 29 8.72 0.35 10.86
C THR A 29 10.02 0.51 11.63
N GLU A 30 10.27 -0.37 12.60
CA GLU A 30 11.54 -0.36 13.32
C GLU A 30 12.73 -0.49 12.37
N LEU A 31 12.62 -1.37 11.39
CA LEU A 31 13.68 -1.56 10.40
C LEU A 31 13.88 -0.30 9.55
N PHE A 32 12.79 0.31 9.09
CA PHE A 32 12.85 1.55 8.32
C PHE A 32 13.52 2.66 9.14
N ASP A 33 13.11 2.84 10.39
CA ASP A 33 13.62 3.90 11.25
C ASP A 33 15.11 3.73 11.54
N ARG A 34 15.58 2.50 11.69
CA ARG A 34 17.02 2.23 11.86
C ARG A 34 17.82 2.57 10.61
N ALA A 35 17.32 2.22 9.44
CA ALA A 35 17.98 2.50 8.17
C ALA A 35 17.89 3.96 7.77
N ASN A 36 16.86 4.68 8.24
CA ASN A 36 16.55 6.04 7.82
C ASN A 36 16.27 6.93 9.04
N PRO A 37 17.32 7.37 9.76
CA PRO A 37 17.16 8.28 10.89
C PRO A 37 16.42 9.55 10.48
N PRO A 38 15.58 10.15 11.37
CA PRO A 38 14.76 11.31 11.02
C PRO A 38 15.53 12.49 10.43
N ASP A 39 16.78 12.69 10.87
CA ASP A 39 17.58 13.83 10.45
C ASP A 39 18.48 13.54 9.25
N ALA A 40 18.49 12.31 8.75
CA ALA A 40 19.35 11.95 7.63
C ALA A 40 18.85 12.59 6.31
N PRO A 41 19.77 13.07 5.45
CA PRO A 41 19.38 13.63 4.16
C PRO A 41 18.56 12.65 3.29
N ARG A 42 18.89 11.35 3.32
CA ARG A 42 18.15 10.36 2.56
C ARG A 42 16.70 10.20 3.05
N THR A 43 16.47 10.36 4.34
CA THR A 43 15.11 10.31 4.90
C THR A 43 14.29 11.50 4.41
N ARG A 44 14.90 12.69 4.42
CA ARG A 44 14.26 13.88 3.86
C ARG A 44 13.95 13.69 2.37
N ALA A 45 14.88 13.11 1.63
CA ALA A 45 14.69 12.87 0.20
C ALA A 45 13.52 11.92 -0.05
N ILE A 46 13.37 10.87 0.78
CA ILE A 46 12.24 9.95 0.68
C ILE A 46 10.92 10.69 0.94
N ILE A 47 10.86 11.49 2.01
CA ILE A 47 9.65 12.25 2.35
C ILE A 47 9.30 13.23 1.23
N ASP A 48 10.29 13.91 0.67
CA ASP A 48 10.06 14.89 -0.39
C ASP A 48 9.59 14.25 -1.69
N ALA A 49 9.93 12.98 -1.92
CA ALA A 49 9.47 12.23 -3.09
C ALA A 49 8.03 11.72 -2.95
N VAL A 50 7.51 11.65 -1.73
CA VAL A 50 6.12 11.21 -1.50
C VAL A 50 5.19 12.40 -1.73
N PRO A 51 4.22 12.30 -2.64
CA PRO A 51 3.28 13.42 -2.89
C PRO A 51 2.60 13.95 -1.65
N VAL A 52 2.18 13.09 -0.72
CA VAL A 52 1.55 13.56 0.53
C VAL A 52 2.56 14.00 1.60
N ARG A 53 3.86 13.94 1.29
CA ARG A 53 4.95 14.51 2.10
C ARG A 53 5.07 13.94 3.51
N ARG A 54 4.82 12.65 3.66
CA ARG A 54 5.09 11.93 4.90
C ARG A 54 5.35 10.46 4.63
N ILE A 55 6.01 9.81 5.59
CA ILE A 55 6.15 8.36 5.62
C ILE A 55 4.82 7.78 6.13
N GLY A 56 4.36 6.69 5.53
CA GLY A 56 3.17 6.01 5.99
C GLY A 56 3.40 5.30 7.32
N THR A 57 2.34 4.89 7.96
CA THR A 57 2.37 4.15 9.21
C THR A 57 1.79 2.75 9.01
N PRO A 58 2.10 1.79 9.92
CA PRO A 58 1.42 0.50 9.89
C PRO A 58 -0.11 0.64 9.91
N ASP A 59 -0.65 1.65 10.59
CA ASP A 59 -2.09 1.90 10.62
C ASP A 59 -2.64 2.28 9.25
N ASP A 60 -1.87 3.00 8.43
CA ASP A 60 -2.29 3.30 7.06
C ASP A 60 -2.54 2.01 6.28
N VAL A 61 -1.65 1.03 6.42
CA VAL A 61 -1.78 -0.27 5.74
C VAL A 61 -2.91 -1.09 6.35
N ALA A 62 -2.99 -1.11 7.69
CA ALA A 62 -4.03 -1.86 8.40
C ALA A 62 -5.43 -1.34 8.05
N HIS A 63 -5.58 -0.04 7.90
CA HIS A 63 -6.85 0.57 7.50
C HIS A 63 -7.27 0.10 6.09
N ALA A 64 -6.34 0.06 5.16
CA ALA A 64 -6.60 -0.44 3.81
C ALA A 64 -6.98 -1.92 3.84
N ALA A 65 -6.26 -2.74 4.62
CA ALA A 65 -6.59 -4.15 4.79
C ALA A 65 -7.98 -4.33 5.40
N SER A 66 -8.33 -3.51 6.38
CA SER A 66 -9.65 -3.54 7.02
C SER A 66 -10.77 -3.30 6.00
N TYR A 67 -10.58 -2.36 5.08
CA TYR A 67 -11.54 -2.13 4.01
C TYR A 67 -11.71 -3.36 3.14
N LEU A 68 -10.62 -3.97 2.69
CA LEU A 68 -10.68 -5.12 1.79
C LEU A 68 -11.25 -6.36 2.48
N LEU A 69 -11.08 -6.48 3.79
CA LEU A 69 -11.60 -7.62 4.58
C LEU A 69 -13.02 -7.42 5.06
N ASP A 70 -13.59 -6.25 4.88
CA ASP A 70 -14.95 -5.95 5.30
C ASP A 70 -15.95 -6.76 4.44
N ALA A 71 -16.97 -7.31 5.07
CA ALA A 71 -18.00 -8.07 4.36
C ALA A 71 -18.71 -7.24 3.28
N ARG A 72 -18.76 -5.93 3.45
CA ARG A 72 -19.36 -5.01 2.48
C ARG A 72 -18.49 -4.82 1.23
N SER A 73 -17.24 -5.26 1.25
CA SER A 73 -16.30 -5.13 0.13
C SER A 73 -16.35 -6.35 -0.80
N GLY A 74 -17.43 -7.12 -0.77
CA GLY A 74 -17.56 -8.36 -1.53
C GLY A 74 -17.60 -8.19 -3.05
N PHE A 75 -17.72 -6.97 -3.56
CA PHE A 75 -17.68 -6.70 -5.00
C PHE A 75 -16.32 -6.16 -5.47
N VAL A 76 -15.32 -6.19 -4.59
CA VAL A 76 -13.94 -5.76 -4.87
C VAL A 76 -13.05 -6.99 -4.89
N THR A 77 -12.55 -7.36 -6.07
CA THR A 77 -11.64 -8.50 -6.21
C THR A 77 -10.69 -8.29 -7.38
N GLY A 78 -9.53 -8.92 -7.31
CA GLY A 78 -8.51 -8.83 -8.35
C GLY A 78 -7.77 -7.50 -8.40
N GLN A 79 -7.91 -6.67 -7.39
CA GLN A 79 -7.37 -5.32 -7.39
C GLN A 79 -6.09 -5.20 -6.56
N VAL A 80 -5.28 -4.21 -6.91
CA VAL A 80 -4.14 -3.80 -6.09
C VAL A 80 -4.45 -2.40 -5.55
N LEU A 81 -4.47 -2.29 -4.23
CA LEU A 81 -4.64 -1.00 -3.56
C LEU A 81 -3.26 -0.51 -3.11
N TYR A 82 -2.79 0.57 -3.72
CA TYR A 82 -1.51 1.15 -3.35
C TYR A 82 -1.69 2.11 -2.17
N VAL A 83 -0.97 1.84 -1.10
CA VAL A 83 -0.94 2.67 0.11
C VAL A 83 0.45 3.30 0.17
N CYS A 84 0.66 4.30 -0.67
CA CYS A 84 2.00 4.80 -0.97
C CYS A 84 2.11 6.33 -0.98
N GLY A 85 1.07 7.03 -0.53
CA GLY A 85 1.07 8.49 -0.51
C GLY A 85 1.11 9.13 -1.90
N GLY A 86 0.79 8.38 -2.94
CA GLY A 86 0.77 8.87 -4.32
C GLY A 86 2.02 8.56 -5.13
N MET A 87 2.98 7.83 -4.59
CA MET A 87 4.26 7.57 -5.28
C MET A 87 4.11 6.83 -6.61
N THR A 88 3.05 6.05 -6.78
CA THR A 88 2.81 5.35 -8.05
C THR A 88 2.30 6.27 -9.15
N VAL A 89 1.89 7.48 -8.81
CA VAL A 89 1.35 8.46 -9.76
C VAL A 89 2.47 9.31 -10.36
N GLY A 90 3.48 9.63 -9.57
CA GLY A 90 4.60 10.45 -10.00
C GLY A 90 5.40 10.96 -8.82
N VAL A 91 6.36 11.85 -9.11
CA VAL A 91 7.22 12.45 -8.10
C VAL A 91 6.62 13.76 -7.62
N ALA A 92 6.67 14.00 -6.30
CA ALA A 92 6.18 15.22 -5.70
C ALA A 92 6.94 16.45 -6.22
N GLY A 93 6.25 17.57 -6.30
CA GLY A 93 6.84 18.84 -6.72
C GLY A 93 6.78 19.12 -8.22
N VAL A 94 6.14 18.25 -8.96
CA VAL A 94 5.94 18.42 -10.41
C VAL A 94 4.77 19.36 -10.67
#